data_bd7f92a11d439a857007e36c95f0fa86
#
_entry.id   bd7f92a11d439a857007e36c95f0fa86
#
_cell.length_a   1.000
_cell.length_b   1.000
_cell.length_c   1.000
_cell.angle_alpha   90.00
_cell.angle_beta   90.00
_cell.angle_gamma   90.00
#
_symmetry.space_group_name_H-M   'P 1'
#
loop_
_entity.id
_entity.type
_entity.pdbx_description
1 polymer ?
#
loop_
_entity_poly.entity_id
_entity_poly.type
_entity_poly.pdbx_seq_one_letter_code
_entity_poly.pdbx_strand_id
1 'polypeptide(L)'
;VDVPVSKLLSKSYAKNRGSNINLSKATKSSSMPSVISNQEEGTETTHFSIIDKFGNRVAATLSINTTFGSGFVAGNTGVLLNNHMNDFALTLNSPNIYGLVGNIKNSIEPGKRPLSSMSPSFVEDERGILVIGTPGGSRIISMVILGILEYLKEIEPNLENIVSKSRLHHQYLPDQISVEPEGFNEKWIETMESKGHKVVVSKQRWGNMQTVFFNKVTGSYEIANDPRGLGQ
;
A
#
# COMPACT_ATOMS: atom_id res chain seq x y z
N VAL A 1 -11.49 -9.16 -16.44
CA VAL A 1 -11.99 -9.72 -15.16
C VAL A 1 -13.15 -8.86 -14.68
N ASP A 2 -14.25 -9.49 -14.36
CA ASP A 2 -15.40 -8.79 -13.75
C ASP A 2 -15.09 -8.53 -12.27
N VAL A 3 -14.91 -7.26 -11.92
CA VAL A 3 -14.67 -6.80 -10.54
C VAL A 3 -15.99 -6.24 -10.00
N PRO A 4 -16.54 -6.76 -8.90
CA PRO A 4 -17.80 -6.29 -8.35
C PRO A 4 -17.66 -4.92 -7.64
N VAL A 5 -17.29 -3.89 -8.40
CA VAL A 5 -16.93 -2.56 -7.91
C VAL A 5 -18.04 -1.94 -7.06
N SER A 6 -19.28 -1.97 -7.55
CA SER A 6 -20.44 -1.41 -6.83
C SER A 6 -20.65 -2.05 -5.45
N LYS A 7 -20.43 -3.37 -5.34
CA LYS A 7 -20.49 -4.08 -4.06
C LYS A 7 -19.35 -3.66 -3.13
N LEU A 8 -18.11 -3.63 -3.65
CA LEU A 8 -16.92 -3.32 -2.87
C LEU A 8 -16.95 -1.88 -2.33
N LEU A 9 -17.52 -0.94 -3.09
CA LEU A 9 -17.67 0.46 -2.67
C LEU A 9 -18.91 0.73 -1.81
N SER A 10 -19.79 -0.25 -1.63
CA SER A 10 -21.03 -0.01 -0.89
C SER A 10 -20.80 0.12 0.62
N LYS A 11 -21.47 1.10 1.23
CA LYS A 11 -21.46 1.30 2.69
C LYS A 11 -22.00 0.07 3.46
N SER A 12 -22.97 -0.64 2.90
CA SER A 12 -23.53 -1.86 3.49
C SER A 12 -22.48 -2.98 3.56
N TYR A 13 -21.69 -3.17 2.50
CA TYR A 13 -20.59 -4.13 2.49
C TYR A 13 -19.52 -3.76 3.52
N ALA A 14 -19.09 -2.49 3.54
CA ALA A 14 -18.11 -2.00 4.53
C ALA A 14 -18.61 -2.21 5.96
N LYS A 15 -19.87 -1.87 6.26
CA LYS A 15 -20.48 -2.07 7.58
C LYS A 15 -20.52 -3.56 7.98
N ASN A 16 -20.90 -4.44 7.06
CA ASN A 16 -20.92 -5.88 7.31
C ASN A 16 -19.49 -6.42 7.58
N ARG A 17 -18.50 -5.99 6.81
CA ARG A 17 -17.10 -6.38 7.08
C ARG A 17 -16.62 -5.87 8.42
N GLY A 18 -16.91 -4.63 8.76
CA GLY A 18 -16.54 -4.01 10.03
C GLY A 18 -17.18 -4.69 11.25
N SER A 19 -18.44 -5.15 11.14
CA SER A 19 -19.14 -5.83 12.24
C SER A 19 -18.53 -7.20 12.61
N ASN A 20 -17.73 -7.78 11.75
CA ASN A 20 -17.01 -9.03 12.03
C ASN A 20 -15.66 -8.83 12.73
N ILE A 21 -15.24 -7.58 12.92
CA ILE A 21 -13.99 -7.26 13.63
C ILE A 21 -14.21 -7.39 15.13
N ASN A 22 -13.41 -8.24 15.78
CA ASN A 22 -13.39 -8.36 17.22
C ASN A 22 -12.23 -7.53 17.78
N LEU A 23 -12.56 -6.50 18.58
CA LEU A 23 -11.54 -5.60 19.14
C LEU A 23 -10.70 -6.24 20.28
N SER A 24 -11.17 -7.36 20.83
CA SER A 24 -10.49 -8.06 21.94
C SER A 24 -9.68 -9.28 21.49
N LYS A 25 -9.88 -9.75 20.25
CA LYS A 25 -9.24 -10.98 19.77
C LYS A 25 -8.96 -10.92 18.27
N ALA A 26 -7.75 -11.32 17.90
CA ALA A 26 -7.37 -11.48 16.50
C ALA A 26 -8.19 -12.56 15.80
N THR A 27 -8.62 -12.29 14.57
CA THR A 27 -9.20 -13.30 13.67
C THR A 27 -8.06 -13.97 12.93
N LYS A 28 -7.90 -15.29 13.09
CA LYS A 28 -6.86 -16.03 12.38
C LYS A 28 -7.12 -16.04 10.88
N SER A 29 -6.11 -15.78 10.09
CA SER A 29 -6.19 -15.82 8.62
C SER A 29 -6.63 -17.19 8.09
N SER A 30 -6.27 -18.27 8.78
CA SER A 30 -6.70 -19.63 8.45
C SER A 30 -8.23 -19.86 8.55
N SER A 31 -8.94 -19.01 9.29
CA SER A 31 -10.42 -19.06 9.37
C SER A 31 -11.12 -18.30 8.23
N MET A 32 -10.37 -17.63 7.40
CA MET A 32 -10.87 -16.91 6.21
C MET A 32 -10.72 -17.80 4.96
N PRO A 33 -11.46 -17.54 3.87
CA PRO A 33 -11.31 -18.31 2.62
C PRO A 33 -9.86 -18.30 2.15
N SER A 34 -9.33 -19.48 1.92
CA SER A 34 -7.92 -19.87 1.90
C SER A 34 -6.99 -19.16 0.93
N VAL A 35 -5.74 -18.95 1.37
CA VAL A 35 -4.55 -18.78 0.53
C VAL A 35 -3.25 -19.08 1.34
N ILE A 36 -2.23 -19.69 0.72
CA ILE A 36 -0.97 -20.08 1.35
C ILE A 36 0.17 -19.20 0.82
N SER A 37 1.10 -18.72 1.67
CA SER A 37 2.22 -17.87 1.26
C SER A 37 3.55 -18.12 1.95
N ASN A 38 4.68 -17.83 1.24
CA ASN A 38 6.03 -17.61 1.78
C ASN A 38 6.66 -16.42 1.04
N GLN A 39 7.51 -15.62 1.73
CA GLN A 39 7.86 -14.24 1.32
C GLN A 39 9.25 -14.04 0.77
N GLU A 40 9.38 -13.05 -0.17
CA GLU A 40 10.46 -12.06 -0.24
C GLU A 40 9.95 -10.78 -0.93
N GLU A 41 10.46 -9.57 -0.58
CA GLU A 41 9.92 -8.29 -1.04
C GLU A 41 10.88 -7.57 -2.01
N GLY A 42 10.34 -7.07 -3.12
CA GLY A 42 11.03 -6.15 -4.03
C GLY A 42 10.66 -4.68 -3.76
N THR A 43 11.54 -3.74 -4.08
CA THR A 43 11.46 -2.33 -3.65
C THR A 43 11.43 -1.30 -4.77
N GLU A 44 11.50 -1.70 -6.05
CA GLU A 44 11.70 -0.78 -7.18
C GLU A 44 10.38 -0.25 -7.76
N THR A 45 9.72 0.55 -6.96
CA THR A 45 8.55 1.34 -7.35
C THR A 45 8.84 2.80 -7.00
N THR A 46 8.35 3.73 -7.78
CA THR A 46 8.39 5.16 -7.46
C THR A 46 6.99 5.76 -7.47
N HIS A 47 6.82 6.87 -6.76
CA HIS A 47 5.58 7.64 -6.78
C HIS A 47 5.88 9.13 -6.91
N PHE A 48 5.01 9.85 -7.63
CA PHE A 48 4.99 11.30 -7.61
C PHE A 48 3.57 11.83 -7.53
N SER A 49 3.43 12.96 -6.84
CA SER A 49 2.19 13.69 -6.62
C SER A 49 2.32 15.10 -7.19
N ILE A 50 1.36 15.55 -8.00
CA ILE A 50 1.39 16.87 -8.64
C ILE A 50 0.01 17.51 -8.52
N ILE A 51 -0.01 18.80 -8.21
CA ILE A 51 -1.15 19.70 -8.43
C ILE A 51 -0.63 20.93 -9.16
N ASP A 52 -1.17 21.25 -10.32
CA ASP A 52 -0.78 22.46 -11.05
C ASP A 52 -1.60 23.69 -10.67
N LYS A 53 -1.19 24.85 -11.17
CA LYS A 53 -1.88 26.12 -10.91
C LYS A 53 -3.32 26.20 -11.46
N PHE A 54 -3.72 25.28 -12.31
CA PHE A 54 -5.06 25.19 -12.87
C PHE A 54 -5.95 24.20 -12.11
N GLY A 55 -5.39 23.51 -11.09
CA GLY A 55 -6.06 22.47 -10.31
C GLY A 55 -6.05 21.09 -10.94
N ASN A 56 -5.30 20.88 -12.04
CA ASN A 56 -5.05 19.51 -12.56
C ASN A 56 -4.22 18.73 -11.56
N ARG A 57 -4.53 17.45 -11.40
CA ARG A 57 -3.95 16.58 -10.37
C ARG A 57 -3.41 15.32 -10.97
N VAL A 58 -2.22 14.92 -10.54
CA VAL A 58 -1.63 13.64 -10.91
C VAL A 58 -1.13 12.94 -9.66
N ALA A 59 -1.57 11.72 -9.44
CA ALA A 59 -0.98 10.75 -8.52
C ALA A 59 -0.51 9.57 -9.37
N ALA A 60 0.78 9.36 -9.49
CA ALA A 60 1.30 8.29 -10.34
C ALA A 60 2.31 7.42 -9.60
N THR A 61 2.01 6.14 -9.55
CA THR A 61 2.91 5.10 -9.05
C THR A 61 3.36 4.25 -10.24
N LEU A 62 4.68 4.20 -10.46
CA LEU A 62 5.30 3.47 -11.56
C LEU A 62 6.27 2.44 -11.01
N SER A 63 6.34 1.29 -11.64
CA SER A 63 7.15 0.17 -11.18
C SER A 63 7.72 -0.63 -12.33
N ILE A 64 8.88 -1.22 -12.11
CA ILE A 64 9.41 -2.33 -12.90
C ILE A 64 9.37 -3.64 -12.10
N ASN A 65 8.68 -3.63 -10.96
CA ASN A 65 8.41 -4.67 -9.97
C ASN A 65 9.59 -4.92 -9.02
N THR A 66 10.63 -5.65 -9.41
CA THR A 66 11.81 -5.89 -8.55
C THR A 66 12.98 -5.00 -8.94
N THR A 67 14.02 -4.93 -8.07
CA THR A 67 15.28 -4.25 -8.35
C THR A 67 15.84 -4.74 -9.67
N PHE A 68 16.05 -3.81 -10.62
CA PHE A 68 16.42 -4.11 -12.01
C PHE A 68 15.37 -4.93 -12.81
N GLY A 69 14.11 -4.98 -12.37
CA GLY A 69 13.00 -5.64 -13.08
C GLY A 69 13.32 -7.07 -13.47
N SER A 70 13.31 -7.36 -14.78
CA SER A 70 13.68 -8.67 -15.32
C SER A 70 15.20 -8.91 -15.41
N GLY A 71 16.02 -7.91 -15.17
CA GLY A 71 17.47 -7.95 -15.44
C GLY A 71 17.83 -7.90 -16.92
N PHE A 72 16.85 -7.70 -17.82
CA PHE A 72 17.07 -7.63 -19.27
C PHE A 72 16.92 -6.20 -19.79
N VAL A 73 17.82 -5.80 -20.66
CA VAL A 73 17.74 -4.56 -21.45
C VAL A 73 17.22 -4.91 -22.84
N ALA A 74 16.25 -4.14 -23.32
CA ALA A 74 15.63 -4.36 -24.63
C ALA A 74 16.60 -4.01 -25.76
N GLY A 75 17.32 -4.99 -26.29
CA GLY A 75 18.28 -4.83 -27.38
C GLY A 75 19.27 -3.69 -27.10
N ASN A 76 19.40 -2.76 -28.02
CA ASN A 76 20.31 -1.60 -27.95
C ASN A 76 19.62 -0.32 -27.43
N THR A 77 18.42 -0.42 -26.86
CA THR A 77 17.63 0.76 -26.46
C THR A 77 18.07 1.37 -25.13
N GLY A 78 18.80 0.61 -24.29
CA GLY A 78 19.08 1.00 -22.90
C GLY A 78 17.87 0.86 -21.94
N VAL A 79 16.70 0.44 -22.43
CA VAL A 79 15.48 0.30 -21.62
C VAL A 79 15.52 -1.01 -20.85
N LEU A 80 15.54 -0.91 -19.53
CA LEU A 80 15.42 -2.05 -18.61
C LEU A 80 13.96 -2.53 -18.58
N LEU A 81 13.75 -3.82 -18.84
CA LEU A 81 12.41 -4.41 -18.86
C LEU A 81 11.92 -4.77 -17.44
N ASN A 82 10.63 -4.58 -17.22
CA ASN A 82 9.99 -5.01 -15.98
C ASN A 82 9.82 -6.55 -15.92
N ASN A 83 9.48 -7.06 -14.73
CA ASN A 83 9.11 -8.47 -14.51
C ASN A 83 7.70 -8.64 -13.91
N HIS A 84 6.77 -7.76 -14.28
CA HIS A 84 5.37 -7.79 -13.80
C HIS A 84 4.58 -9.05 -14.19
N MET A 85 5.11 -9.91 -15.06
CA MET A 85 4.53 -11.22 -15.30
C MET A 85 4.43 -12.05 -14.02
N ASN A 86 5.30 -11.80 -13.03
CA ASN A 86 5.25 -12.44 -11.72
C ASN A 86 4.04 -12.03 -10.86
N ASP A 87 3.38 -10.91 -11.19
CA ASP A 87 2.17 -10.47 -10.50
C ASP A 87 0.92 -11.24 -10.93
N PHE A 88 0.99 -12.02 -12.02
CA PHE A 88 -0.03 -13.00 -12.33
C PHE A 88 0.04 -14.24 -11.42
N ALA A 89 -1.08 -14.91 -11.27
CA ALA A 89 -1.10 -16.26 -10.73
C ALA A 89 -0.53 -17.25 -11.75
N LEU A 90 0.79 -17.46 -11.70
CA LEU A 90 1.51 -18.38 -12.59
C LEU A 90 1.08 -19.83 -12.34
N THR A 91 0.85 -20.17 -11.08
CA THR A 91 0.31 -21.45 -10.65
C THR A 91 -0.80 -21.20 -9.65
N LEU A 92 -1.92 -21.91 -9.79
CA LEU A 92 -3.04 -21.79 -8.85
C LEU A 92 -2.57 -22.16 -7.43
N ASN A 93 -2.94 -21.32 -6.46
CA ASN A 93 -2.59 -21.46 -5.06
C ASN A 93 -1.10 -21.34 -4.73
N SER A 94 -0.28 -20.86 -5.66
CA SER A 94 1.12 -20.51 -5.39
C SER A 94 1.28 -19.01 -5.19
N PRO A 95 2.12 -18.59 -4.22
CA PRO A 95 2.39 -17.17 -3.99
C PRO A 95 3.28 -16.59 -5.10
N ASN A 96 3.10 -15.29 -5.37
CA ASN A 96 4.09 -14.50 -6.11
C ASN A 96 5.25 -14.09 -5.18
N ILE A 97 6.20 -13.29 -5.69
CA ILE A 97 7.36 -12.81 -4.91
C ILE A 97 6.98 -11.96 -3.68
N TYR A 98 5.76 -11.40 -3.65
CA TYR A 98 5.23 -10.63 -2.50
C TYR A 98 4.42 -11.49 -1.52
N GLY A 99 4.42 -12.82 -1.69
CA GLY A 99 3.62 -13.72 -0.88
C GLY A 99 2.12 -13.63 -1.16
N LEU A 100 1.71 -12.94 -2.22
CA LEU A 100 0.30 -12.82 -2.62
C LEU A 100 -0.08 -14.04 -3.45
N VAL A 101 -1.04 -14.81 -2.95
CA VAL A 101 -1.54 -15.98 -3.68
C VAL A 101 -2.65 -15.55 -4.61
N GLY A 102 -2.43 -15.77 -5.89
CA GLY A 102 -3.40 -15.53 -6.93
C GLY A 102 -4.43 -16.65 -7.06
N ASN A 103 -5.58 -16.32 -7.60
CA ASN A 103 -6.62 -17.26 -7.99
C ASN A 103 -6.78 -17.26 -9.52
N ILE A 104 -7.66 -18.11 -10.03
CA ILE A 104 -7.93 -18.25 -11.48
C ILE A 104 -8.28 -16.90 -12.17
N LYS A 105 -8.86 -15.93 -11.44
CA LYS A 105 -9.17 -14.61 -12.00
C LYS A 105 -7.94 -13.78 -12.33
N ASN A 106 -6.80 -14.06 -11.69
CA ASN A 106 -5.51 -13.43 -11.97
C ASN A 106 -4.57 -14.33 -12.79
N SER A 107 -5.08 -15.40 -13.41
CA SER A 107 -4.29 -16.23 -14.33
C SER A 107 -3.89 -15.46 -15.59
N ILE A 108 -2.80 -15.88 -16.22
CA ILE A 108 -2.34 -15.31 -17.49
C ILE A 108 -3.34 -15.68 -18.59
N GLU A 109 -3.82 -14.65 -19.28
CA GLU A 109 -4.65 -14.79 -20.48
C GLU A 109 -4.37 -13.62 -21.43
N PRO A 110 -4.56 -13.78 -22.75
CA PRO A 110 -4.40 -12.68 -23.71
C PRO A 110 -5.23 -11.45 -23.33
N GLY A 111 -4.59 -10.27 -23.34
CA GLY A 111 -5.24 -9.00 -23.02
C GLY A 111 -5.48 -8.72 -21.53
N LYS A 112 -5.19 -9.64 -20.63
CA LYS A 112 -5.26 -9.39 -19.19
C LYS A 112 -4.09 -8.54 -18.69
N ARG A 113 -4.36 -7.73 -17.66
CA ARG A 113 -3.37 -7.10 -16.79
C ARG A 113 -3.26 -7.86 -15.49
N PRO A 114 -2.06 -7.97 -14.88
CA PRO A 114 -1.89 -8.57 -13.56
C PRO A 114 -2.56 -7.71 -12.47
N LEU A 115 -2.77 -8.28 -11.30
CA LEU A 115 -3.13 -7.50 -10.13
C LEU A 115 -2.02 -6.48 -9.81
N SER A 116 -2.39 -5.39 -9.14
CA SER A 116 -1.44 -4.40 -8.63
C SER A 116 -1.86 -3.94 -7.25
N SER A 117 -0.87 -3.74 -6.37
CA SER A 117 -1.05 -3.10 -5.06
C SER A 117 -0.80 -1.59 -5.12
N MET A 118 -0.38 -1.05 -6.25
CA MET A 118 -0.18 0.39 -6.42
C MET A 118 -1.50 1.13 -6.20
N SER A 119 -1.47 2.13 -5.31
CA SER A 119 -2.66 2.82 -4.82
C SER A 119 -2.43 4.35 -4.84
N PRO A 120 -2.14 4.96 -6.00
CA PRO A 120 -2.10 6.40 -6.09
C PRO A 120 -3.49 6.96 -5.77
N SER A 121 -3.57 7.95 -4.85
CA SER A 121 -4.85 8.36 -4.28
C SER A 121 -5.00 9.87 -4.21
N PHE A 122 -6.26 10.29 -4.31
CA PHE A 122 -6.71 11.64 -4.00
C PHE A 122 -7.67 11.59 -2.82
N VAL A 123 -7.52 12.54 -1.90
CA VAL A 123 -8.50 12.80 -0.85
C VAL A 123 -8.94 14.25 -0.98
N GLU A 124 -10.22 14.48 -1.11
CA GLU A 124 -10.78 15.82 -1.22
C GLU A 124 -11.89 16.01 -0.19
N ASP A 125 -11.77 17.07 0.60
CA ASP A 125 -12.77 17.51 1.56
C ASP A 125 -12.86 19.05 1.58
N GLU A 126 -13.52 19.59 2.60
CA GLU A 126 -13.70 21.03 2.75
C GLU A 126 -12.39 21.77 3.04
N ARG A 127 -11.41 21.11 3.67
CA ARG A 127 -10.09 21.67 3.99
C ARG A 127 -9.20 21.79 2.76
N GLY A 128 -9.28 20.82 1.85
CA GLY A 128 -8.38 20.84 0.69
C GLY A 128 -8.39 19.57 -0.14
N ILE A 129 -7.30 19.40 -0.86
CA ILE A 129 -7.05 18.32 -1.79
C ILE A 129 -5.68 17.72 -1.46
N LEU A 130 -5.67 16.50 -0.96
CA LEU A 130 -4.45 15.73 -0.75
C LEU A 130 -4.21 14.79 -1.94
N VAL A 131 -3.01 14.81 -2.51
CA VAL A 131 -2.51 13.81 -3.45
C VAL A 131 -1.44 13.00 -2.73
N ILE A 132 -1.56 11.68 -2.73
CA ILE A 132 -0.74 10.80 -1.90
C ILE A 132 -0.47 9.47 -2.58
N GLY A 133 0.73 8.96 -2.39
CA GLY A 133 1.12 7.60 -2.75
C GLY A 133 2.55 7.27 -2.34
N THR A 134 2.94 6.03 -2.53
CA THR A 134 4.24 5.51 -2.09
C THR A 134 4.63 4.27 -2.88
N PRO A 135 5.93 3.98 -3.08
CA PRO A 135 6.41 2.66 -3.39
C PRO A 135 6.33 1.71 -2.18
N GLY A 136 6.51 0.39 -2.38
CA GLY A 136 6.63 -0.57 -1.28
C GLY A 136 5.91 -1.89 -1.48
N GLY A 137 5.71 -2.34 -2.72
CA GLY A 137 5.11 -3.63 -3.05
C GLY A 137 3.72 -3.80 -2.46
N SER A 138 3.45 -4.94 -1.83
CA SER A 138 2.16 -5.24 -1.19
C SER A 138 1.80 -4.30 -0.03
N ARG A 139 2.80 -3.67 0.59
CA ARG A 139 2.63 -2.72 1.71
C ARG A 139 2.04 -1.37 1.29
N ILE A 140 2.05 -1.04 -0.01
CA ILE A 140 1.55 0.24 -0.53
C ILE A 140 0.14 0.53 -0.01
N ILE A 141 -0.76 -0.44 -0.09
CA ILE A 141 -2.16 -0.27 0.34
C ILE A 141 -2.24 0.15 1.81
N SER A 142 -1.52 -0.55 2.69
CA SER A 142 -1.51 -0.23 4.13
C SER A 142 -0.93 1.15 4.39
N MET A 143 0.16 1.51 3.73
CA MET A 143 0.82 2.80 3.90
C MET A 143 -0.06 3.96 3.46
N VAL A 144 -0.69 3.85 2.29
CA VAL A 144 -1.62 4.87 1.79
C VAL A 144 -2.83 5.03 2.72
N ILE A 145 -3.41 3.90 3.18
CA ILE A 145 -4.52 3.95 4.16
C ILE A 145 -4.09 4.65 5.45
N LEU A 146 -2.91 4.31 6.01
CA LEU A 146 -2.41 4.95 7.22
C LEU A 146 -2.19 6.45 7.02
N GLY A 147 -1.63 6.87 5.89
CA GLY A 147 -1.46 8.28 5.56
C GLY A 147 -2.81 9.02 5.45
N ILE A 148 -3.79 8.42 4.79
CA ILE A 148 -5.15 8.99 4.69
C ILE A 148 -5.82 9.08 6.06
N LEU A 149 -5.68 8.05 6.90
CA LEU A 149 -6.24 8.07 8.25
C LEU A 149 -5.59 9.14 9.12
N GLU A 150 -4.29 9.38 8.97
CA GLU A 150 -3.61 10.46 9.69
C GLU A 150 -4.11 11.83 9.22
N TYR A 151 -4.25 12.04 7.90
CA TYR A 151 -4.88 13.24 7.33
C TYR A 151 -6.28 13.49 7.90
N LEU A 152 -7.10 12.45 8.02
CA LEU A 152 -8.50 12.58 8.48
C LEU A 152 -8.62 12.83 9.98
N LYS A 153 -7.60 12.53 10.79
CA LYS A 153 -7.61 12.79 12.24
C LYS A 153 -7.38 14.25 12.59
N GLU A 154 -6.56 14.93 11.81
CA GLU A 154 -6.11 16.28 12.10
C GLU A 154 -7.12 17.31 11.56
N ILE A 155 -7.37 18.38 12.31
CA ILE A 155 -8.17 19.52 11.83
C ILE A 155 -7.35 20.28 10.78
N GLU A 156 -6.08 20.54 11.07
CA GLU A 156 -5.09 21.11 10.18
C GLU A 156 -4.05 20.01 9.85
N PRO A 157 -4.07 19.43 8.65
CA PRO A 157 -3.17 18.35 8.28
C PRO A 157 -1.71 18.79 8.31
N ASN A 158 -0.87 18.04 8.99
CA ASN A 158 0.58 18.20 8.93
C ASN A 158 1.17 17.12 8.03
N LEU A 159 1.59 17.51 6.82
CA LEU A 159 2.09 16.55 5.83
C LEU A 159 3.36 15.83 6.28
N GLU A 160 4.25 16.50 6.98
CA GLU A 160 5.48 15.90 7.50
C GLU A 160 5.18 14.76 8.49
N ASN A 161 4.20 14.97 9.36
CA ASN A 161 3.73 13.91 10.25
C ASN A 161 3.12 12.75 9.47
N ILE A 162 2.35 13.01 8.42
CA ILE A 162 1.73 11.98 7.58
C ILE A 162 2.80 11.09 6.94
N VAL A 163 3.81 11.68 6.30
CA VAL A 163 4.83 10.91 5.57
C VAL A 163 5.83 10.22 6.50
N SER A 164 6.15 10.82 7.65
CA SER A 164 7.14 10.28 8.61
C SER A 164 6.57 9.24 9.58
N LYS A 165 5.25 9.16 9.72
CA LYS A 165 4.57 8.24 10.67
C LYS A 165 5.08 6.81 10.54
N SER A 166 5.36 6.19 11.68
CA SER A 166 5.73 4.77 11.72
C SER A 166 4.62 3.87 11.20
N ARG A 167 5.01 2.86 10.47
CA ARG A 167 4.11 2.03 9.65
C ARG A 167 3.94 0.64 10.21
N LEU A 168 2.74 0.12 10.06
CA LEU A 168 2.41 -1.28 10.29
C LEU A 168 1.76 -1.86 9.03
N HIS A 169 1.89 -3.17 8.87
CA HIS A 169 1.33 -3.89 7.74
C HIS A 169 0.83 -5.27 8.14
N HIS A 170 -0.33 -5.66 7.61
CA HIS A 170 -0.87 -7.01 7.67
C HIS A 170 -1.57 -7.30 6.34
N GLN A 171 -1.14 -8.34 5.63
CA GLN A 171 -1.67 -8.67 4.31
C GLN A 171 -2.42 -10.01 4.25
N TYR A 172 -3.03 -10.43 5.36
CA TYR A 172 -3.70 -11.72 5.47
C TYR A 172 -2.72 -12.90 5.67
N LEU A 173 -1.79 -13.11 4.77
CA LEU A 173 -0.71 -14.08 4.90
C LEU A 173 0.64 -13.43 4.53
N PRO A 174 1.68 -13.69 5.32
CA PRO A 174 1.66 -14.46 6.57
C PRO A 174 0.76 -13.81 7.61
N ASP A 175 0.13 -14.62 8.48
CA ASP A 175 -0.76 -14.16 9.55
C ASP A 175 0.03 -13.49 10.67
N GLN A 176 0.50 -12.29 10.39
CA GLN A 176 1.32 -11.48 11.30
C GLN A 176 1.19 -9.98 11.02
N ILE A 177 1.38 -9.18 12.05
CA ILE A 177 1.53 -7.73 11.92
C ILE A 177 3.03 -7.44 11.82
N SER A 178 3.48 -6.91 10.69
CA SER A 178 4.82 -6.36 10.55
C SER A 178 4.80 -4.89 10.96
N VAL A 179 5.77 -4.46 11.76
CA VAL A 179 5.92 -3.06 12.20
C VAL A 179 7.31 -2.54 11.89
N GLU A 180 7.43 -1.24 11.62
CA GLU A 180 8.73 -0.59 11.47
C GLU A 180 9.50 -0.58 12.78
N PRO A 181 10.85 -0.60 12.74
CA PRO A 181 11.67 -0.49 13.94
C PRO A 181 11.40 0.87 14.63
N GLU A 182 11.46 0.88 15.97
CA GLU A 182 11.29 2.08 16.82
C GLU A 182 9.92 2.77 16.74
N GLY A 183 9.01 2.28 15.91
CA GLY A 183 7.70 2.89 15.69
C GLY A 183 6.62 2.49 16.68
N PHE A 184 6.82 1.40 17.39
CA PHE A 184 5.83 0.82 18.29
C PHE A 184 6.52 0.37 19.58
N ASN A 185 6.02 0.85 20.73
CA ASN A 185 6.60 0.50 22.02
C ASN A 185 6.21 -0.93 22.43
N GLU A 186 6.97 -1.47 23.37
CA GLU A 186 6.79 -2.83 23.90
C GLU A 186 5.36 -3.07 24.41
N LYS A 187 4.79 -2.13 25.12
CA LYS A 187 3.41 -2.21 25.62
C LYS A 187 2.37 -2.39 24.50
N TRP A 188 2.56 -1.71 23.38
CA TRP A 188 1.70 -1.87 22.22
C TRP A 188 1.84 -3.27 21.62
N ILE A 189 3.08 -3.74 21.47
CA ILE A 189 3.38 -5.09 20.94
C ILE A 189 2.73 -6.16 21.85
N GLU A 190 2.98 -6.11 23.15
CA GLU A 190 2.37 -7.01 24.13
C GLU A 190 0.83 -6.99 24.07
N THR A 191 0.24 -5.80 23.89
CA THR A 191 -1.21 -5.65 23.75
C THR A 191 -1.73 -6.35 22.50
N MET A 192 -1.04 -6.27 21.39
CA MET A 192 -1.43 -6.98 20.16
C MET A 192 -1.25 -8.49 20.29
N GLU A 193 -0.16 -8.93 20.91
CA GLU A 193 0.11 -10.35 21.15
C GLU A 193 -0.87 -10.97 22.13
N SER A 194 -1.26 -10.26 23.18
CA SER A 194 -2.30 -10.71 24.11
C SER A 194 -3.67 -10.92 23.46
N LYS A 195 -3.94 -10.21 22.36
CA LYS A 195 -5.13 -10.42 21.53
C LYS A 195 -4.98 -11.58 20.53
N GLY A 196 -3.81 -12.20 20.46
CA GLY A 196 -3.52 -13.34 19.60
C GLY A 196 -2.92 -12.99 18.23
N HIS A 197 -2.47 -11.75 18.04
CA HIS A 197 -1.65 -11.42 16.87
C HIS A 197 -0.21 -11.88 17.06
N LYS A 198 0.45 -12.27 15.98
CA LYS A 198 1.90 -12.36 15.93
C LYS A 198 2.43 -11.01 15.46
N VAL A 199 3.29 -10.36 16.25
CA VAL A 199 3.95 -9.11 15.85
C VAL A 199 5.40 -9.38 15.46
N VAL A 200 5.83 -8.81 14.34
CA VAL A 200 7.19 -8.93 13.83
C VAL A 200 7.75 -7.52 13.59
N VAL A 201 8.80 -7.17 14.31
CA VAL A 201 9.53 -5.93 14.09
C VAL A 201 10.44 -6.11 12.88
N SER A 202 10.27 -5.27 11.87
CA SER A 202 11.09 -5.27 10.65
C SER A 202 12.52 -4.83 10.97
N LYS A 203 13.48 -5.30 10.18
CA LYS A 203 14.86 -4.81 10.24
C LYS A 203 15.05 -3.44 9.59
N GLN A 204 14.13 -3.04 8.73
CA GLN A 204 14.20 -1.81 7.94
C GLN A 204 12.85 -1.09 7.96
N ARG A 205 12.89 0.22 7.79
CA ARG A 205 11.74 1.04 7.42
C ARG A 205 11.43 0.81 5.95
N TRP A 206 10.19 1.09 5.55
CA TRP A 206 9.76 0.85 4.17
C TRP A 206 8.90 1.98 3.61
N GLY A 207 8.89 2.06 2.28
CA GLY A 207 8.18 3.06 1.51
C GLY A 207 8.97 4.35 1.30
N ASN A 208 8.40 5.22 0.50
CA ASN A 208 8.90 6.56 0.18
C ASN A 208 7.69 7.40 -0.25
N MET A 209 6.87 7.79 0.72
CA MET A 209 5.61 8.48 0.48
C MET A 209 5.84 9.89 -0.02
N GLN A 210 5.13 10.27 -1.07
CA GLN A 210 5.17 11.61 -1.63
C GLN A 210 3.78 12.21 -1.57
N THR A 211 3.70 13.44 -1.05
CA THR A 211 2.42 14.13 -0.86
C THR A 211 2.47 15.56 -1.36
N VAL A 212 1.32 16.00 -1.90
CA VAL A 212 1.02 17.40 -2.17
C VAL A 212 -0.36 17.68 -1.61
N PHE A 213 -0.52 18.81 -0.95
CA PHE A 213 -1.81 19.30 -0.43
C PHE A 213 -2.08 20.70 -0.92
N PHE A 214 -3.25 20.91 -1.49
CA PHE A 214 -3.80 22.23 -1.76
C PHE A 214 -4.80 22.60 -0.67
N ASN A 215 -4.49 23.63 0.09
CA ASN A 215 -5.36 24.14 1.14
C ASN A 215 -6.41 25.09 0.53
N LYS A 216 -7.67 24.69 0.54
CA LYS A 216 -8.79 25.48 -0.02
C LYS A 216 -9.11 26.73 0.77
N VAL A 217 -8.75 26.78 2.06
CA VAL A 217 -9.01 27.92 2.94
C VAL A 217 -8.00 29.04 2.69
N THR A 218 -6.72 28.68 2.59
CA THR A 218 -5.63 29.67 2.43
C THR A 218 -5.24 29.90 0.96
N GLY A 219 -5.58 28.97 0.07
CA GLY A 219 -5.13 28.97 -1.32
C GLY A 219 -3.66 28.54 -1.48
N SER A 220 -3.01 28.06 -0.43
CA SER A 220 -1.60 27.66 -0.43
C SER A 220 -1.41 26.19 -0.83
N TYR A 221 -0.19 25.88 -1.29
CA TYR A 221 0.27 24.52 -1.53
C TYR A 221 1.29 24.12 -0.47
N GLU A 222 1.19 22.89 -0.01
CA GLU A 222 2.13 22.25 0.89
C GLU A 222 2.62 20.96 0.27
N ILE A 223 3.89 20.62 0.51
CA ILE A 223 4.52 19.37 0.04
C ILE A 223 5.26 18.71 1.18
N ALA A 224 5.29 17.39 1.18
CA ALA A 224 6.18 16.65 2.07
C ALA A 224 6.67 15.36 1.40
N ASN A 225 7.94 15.09 1.62
CA ASN A 225 8.65 13.90 1.18
C ASN A 225 8.93 12.99 2.37
N ASP A 226 8.83 11.70 2.15
CA ASP A 226 9.13 10.69 3.16
C ASP A 226 10.63 10.74 3.56
N PRO A 227 10.96 10.85 4.84
CA PRO A 227 12.36 10.85 5.30
C PRO A 227 13.07 9.50 5.10
N ARG A 228 12.36 8.46 4.64
CA ARG A 228 12.95 7.14 4.31
C ARG A 228 13.56 7.11 2.90
N GLY A 229 13.17 8.04 2.04
CA GLY A 229 13.64 8.13 0.66
C GLY A 229 14.85 9.05 0.48
N LEU A 230 15.46 8.99 -0.71
CA LEU A 230 16.57 9.84 -1.10
C LEU A 230 16.12 11.18 -1.75
N GLY A 231 14.82 11.41 -1.88
CA GLY A 231 14.27 12.63 -2.44
C GLY A 231 14.07 13.69 -1.36
N GLN A 232 15.03 14.57 -1.22
CA GLN A 232 14.85 15.85 -0.54
C GLN A 232 14.83 16.96 -1.56
#